data_7896b6a504c1bb9f5e76f83a120b67b3
#
_entry.id   7896b6a504c1bb9f5e76f83a120b67b3
#
_cell.length_a   1.000
_cell.length_b   1.000
_cell.length_c   1.000
_cell.angle_alpha   90.00
_cell.angle_beta   90.00
_cell.angle_gamma   90.00
#
_symmetry.space_group_name_H-M   'P 1'
#
loop_
_entity.id
_entity.type
_entity.pdbx_description
1 polymer ?
#
loop_
_entity_poly.entity_id
_entity_poly.type
_entity_poly.pdbx_seq_one_letter_code
_entity_poly.pdbx_strand_id
1 'polypeptide(L)'
;LTEAMGESAVPVCQEVARRIGQHSMQHYVTASDYGNHNIGKQIDRFWLDGPLAISAHEQVRFIAALVQNQLPFDPAVQARVRAMLPSEKNADYQLFGKTGWATNQQPTLGWYCGWVERADGQRFVFALNMDIASSAELGKRQALVKAALIALQIIPASTPDGY
;
A
#
# COMPACT_ATOMS: atom_id res chain seq x y z
N LEU A 1 3.49 16.23 -0.62
CA LEU A 1 3.37 14.86 -0.03
C LEU A 1 2.85 13.86 -1.05
N THR A 2 1.90 14.25 -1.92
CA THR A 2 1.37 13.40 -3.00
C THR A 2 2.48 12.89 -3.93
N GLU A 3 3.34 13.79 -4.41
CA GLU A 3 4.49 13.45 -5.25
C GLU A 3 5.46 12.50 -4.51
N ALA A 4 5.81 12.82 -3.26
CA ALA A 4 6.66 11.97 -2.43
C ALA A 4 6.07 10.57 -2.20
N MET A 5 4.75 10.45 -2.11
CA MET A 5 4.06 9.16 -2.00
C MET A 5 4.17 8.39 -3.33
N GLY A 6 3.97 9.05 -4.47
CA GLY A 6 4.11 8.45 -5.81
C GLY A 6 5.53 7.92 -6.05
N GLU A 7 6.53 8.71 -5.72
CA GLU A 7 7.95 8.38 -5.93
C GLU A 7 8.55 7.49 -4.83
N SER A 8 7.79 7.15 -3.78
CA SER A 8 8.30 6.43 -2.60
C SER A 8 9.50 7.14 -1.94
N ALA A 9 9.44 8.47 -1.81
CA ALA A 9 10.52 9.30 -1.29
C ALA A 9 10.75 9.05 0.21
N VAL A 10 11.58 8.05 0.53
CA VAL A 10 11.91 7.63 1.91
C VAL A 10 12.33 8.80 2.80
N PRO A 11 13.22 9.73 2.39
CA PRO A 11 13.63 10.85 3.25
C PRO A 11 12.46 11.74 3.69
N VAL A 12 11.46 11.95 2.82
CA VAL A 12 10.27 12.73 3.15
C VAL A 12 9.41 11.99 4.17
N CYS A 13 9.21 10.67 4.00
CA CYS A 13 8.47 9.85 4.95
C CYS A 13 9.17 9.82 6.32
N GLN A 14 10.50 9.75 6.35
CA GLN A 14 11.29 9.82 7.56
C GLN A 14 11.11 11.14 8.30
N GLU A 15 11.13 12.27 7.58
CA GLU A 15 10.90 13.58 8.18
C GLU A 15 9.47 13.70 8.74
N VAL A 16 8.47 13.18 8.03
CA VAL A 16 7.09 13.12 8.54
C VAL A 16 7.02 12.30 9.83
N ALA A 17 7.66 11.14 9.88
CA ALA A 17 7.69 10.29 11.07
C ALA A 17 8.35 11.01 12.27
N ARG A 18 9.48 11.70 12.06
CA ARG A 18 10.12 12.51 13.10
C ARG A 18 9.22 13.60 13.64
N ARG A 19 8.47 14.29 12.76
CA ARG A 19 7.50 15.34 13.17
C ARG A 19 6.31 14.79 13.95
N ILE A 20 5.84 13.58 13.61
CA ILE A 20 4.76 12.90 14.36
C ILE A 20 5.27 12.52 15.76
N GLY A 21 6.49 12.05 15.86
CA GLY A 21 7.15 11.65 17.10
C GLY A 21 6.73 10.28 17.60
N GLN A 22 7.58 9.70 18.46
CA GLN A 22 7.49 8.32 18.92
C GLN A 22 6.14 7.99 19.58
N HIS A 23 5.71 8.84 20.49
CA HIS A 23 4.49 8.60 21.30
C HIS A 23 3.24 8.58 20.40
N SER A 24 3.05 9.59 19.57
CA SER A 24 1.89 9.70 18.68
C SER A 24 1.90 8.59 17.63
N MET A 25 3.06 8.26 17.05
CA MET A 25 3.18 7.17 16.09
C MET A 25 2.79 5.84 16.70
N GLN A 26 3.32 5.51 17.89
CA GLN A 26 2.96 4.27 18.60
C GLN A 26 1.47 4.21 18.90
N HIS A 27 0.89 5.33 19.35
CA HIS A 27 -0.55 5.42 19.60
C HIS A 27 -1.36 5.08 18.34
N TYR A 28 -1.06 5.72 17.21
CA TYR A 28 -1.83 5.51 15.98
C TYR A 28 -1.60 4.14 15.34
N VAL A 29 -0.39 3.60 15.39
CA VAL A 29 -0.12 2.24 14.92
C VAL A 29 -0.92 1.21 15.71
N THR A 30 -0.98 1.37 17.04
CA THR A 30 -1.78 0.51 17.92
C THR A 30 -3.29 0.69 17.69
N ALA A 31 -3.76 1.94 17.64
CA ALA A 31 -5.17 2.25 17.44
C ALA A 31 -5.71 1.77 16.07
N SER A 32 -4.84 1.72 15.05
CA SER A 32 -5.17 1.22 13.71
C SER A 32 -5.08 -0.30 13.58
N ASP A 33 -4.73 -1.02 14.64
CA ASP A 33 -4.46 -2.47 14.63
C ASP A 33 -3.48 -2.87 13.51
N TYR A 34 -2.38 -2.09 13.34
CA TYR A 34 -1.46 -2.25 12.22
C TYR A 34 -0.33 -3.23 12.56
N GLY A 35 -0.41 -4.44 11.99
CA GLY A 35 0.59 -5.48 12.15
C GLY A 35 0.86 -5.86 13.60
N ASN A 36 2.13 -6.06 13.94
CA ASN A 36 2.54 -6.41 15.30
C ASN A 36 2.63 -5.22 16.28
N HIS A 37 2.20 -4.03 15.87
CA HIS A 37 2.20 -2.77 16.63
C HIS A 37 3.57 -2.31 17.15
N ASN A 38 4.66 -2.93 16.76
CA ASN A 38 5.99 -2.67 17.30
C ASN A 38 6.77 -1.70 16.40
N ILE A 39 6.89 -0.44 16.80
CA ILE A 39 7.68 0.55 16.06
C ILE A 39 9.13 0.68 16.58
N GLY A 40 9.51 -0.09 17.61
CA GLY A 40 10.87 -0.03 18.18
C GLY A 40 11.26 1.34 18.69
N LYS A 41 12.55 1.64 18.63
CA LYS A 41 13.12 2.91 19.16
C LYS A 41 13.47 3.92 18.07
N GLN A 42 13.56 3.51 16.82
CA GLN A 42 13.96 4.36 15.68
C GLN A 42 12.74 4.77 14.87
N ILE A 43 12.18 5.92 15.20
CA ILE A 43 10.90 6.42 14.66
C ILE A 43 10.88 6.56 13.13
N ASP A 44 12.01 6.77 12.52
CA ASP A 44 12.15 6.99 11.08
C ASP A 44 12.67 5.77 10.30
N ARG A 45 12.72 4.59 10.96
CA ARG A 45 13.20 3.34 10.36
C ARG A 45 12.30 2.13 10.59
N PHE A 46 11.32 2.22 11.47
CA PHE A 46 10.54 1.07 11.95
C PHE A 46 9.84 0.28 10.83
N TRP A 47 9.51 0.93 9.71
CA TRP A 47 8.89 0.30 8.52
C TRP A 47 9.90 -0.12 7.44
N LEU A 48 11.18 0.27 7.55
CA LEU A 48 12.24 -0.04 6.57
C LEU A 48 12.98 -1.33 6.95
N ASP A 49 13.60 -1.32 8.11
CA ASP A 49 14.45 -2.37 8.66
C ASP A 49 14.24 -2.54 10.16
N GLY A 50 13.20 -1.93 10.68
CA GLY A 50 12.81 -2.02 12.08
C GLY A 50 11.92 -3.22 12.39
N PRO A 51 11.39 -3.28 13.62
CA PRO A 51 10.66 -4.43 14.12
C PRO A 51 9.20 -4.49 13.68
N LEU A 52 8.68 -3.48 12.97
CA LEU A 52 7.29 -3.52 12.50
C LEU A 52 7.12 -4.58 11.42
N ALA A 53 6.22 -5.53 11.68
CA ALA A 53 5.87 -6.59 10.74
C ALA A 53 4.36 -6.66 10.55
N ILE A 54 3.94 -6.98 9.33
CA ILE A 54 2.53 -7.11 8.97
C ILE A 54 2.37 -8.23 7.93
N SER A 55 1.33 -9.03 8.06
CA SER A 55 0.96 -10.03 7.06
C SER A 55 0.12 -9.41 5.92
N ALA A 56 0.04 -10.10 4.78
CA ALA A 56 -0.81 -9.67 3.67
C ALA A 56 -2.30 -9.59 4.08
N HIS A 57 -2.77 -10.49 4.94
CA HIS A 57 -4.14 -10.47 5.46
C HIS A 57 -4.41 -9.24 6.34
N GLU A 58 -3.49 -8.88 7.22
CA GLU A 58 -3.61 -7.67 8.04
C GLU A 58 -3.57 -6.42 7.17
N GLN A 59 -2.72 -6.40 6.14
CA GLN A 59 -2.65 -5.29 5.20
C GLN A 59 -3.97 -5.11 4.42
N VAL A 60 -4.62 -6.20 4.01
CA VAL A 60 -5.95 -6.15 3.39
C VAL A 60 -6.99 -5.55 4.36
N ARG A 61 -7.00 -5.99 5.63
CA ARG A 61 -7.92 -5.43 6.65
C ARG A 61 -7.69 -3.93 6.86
N PHE A 62 -6.43 -3.51 6.99
CA PHE A 62 -6.09 -2.10 7.15
C PHE A 62 -6.54 -1.24 5.95
N ILE A 63 -6.27 -1.70 4.72
CA ILE A 63 -6.68 -0.97 3.50
C ILE A 63 -8.20 -0.95 3.38
N ALA A 64 -8.89 -2.05 3.69
CA ALA A 64 -10.35 -2.08 3.68
C ALA A 64 -10.95 -1.06 4.67
N ALA A 65 -10.39 -0.96 5.87
CA ALA A 65 -10.79 0.04 6.86
C ALA A 65 -10.51 1.49 6.37
N LEU A 66 -9.37 1.74 5.71
CA LEU A 66 -9.05 3.03 5.10
C LEU A 66 -10.07 3.41 4.00
N VAL A 67 -10.41 2.46 3.12
CA VAL A 67 -11.34 2.67 2.01
C VAL A 67 -12.76 2.96 2.52
N GLN A 68 -13.13 2.35 3.66
CA GLN A 68 -14.46 2.49 4.29
C GLN A 68 -14.54 3.60 5.34
N ASN A 69 -13.48 4.41 5.55
CA ASN A 69 -13.38 5.42 6.62
C ASN A 69 -13.56 4.84 8.03
N GLN A 70 -13.07 3.63 8.28
CA GLN A 70 -13.20 2.92 9.56
C GLN A 70 -11.92 2.96 10.41
N LEU A 71 -10.84 3.57 9.90
CA LEU A 71 -9.65 3.80 10.73
C LEU A 71 -9.91 4.89 11.78
N PRO A 72 -9.15 4.91 12.90
CA PRO A 72 -9.33 5.87 14.00
C PRO A 72 -8.77 7.25 13.64
N PHE A 73 -9.10 7.76 12.45
CA PHE A 73 -8.69 9.06 11.94
C PHE A 73 -9.91 9.81 11.41
N ASP A 74 -9.80 11.13 11.37
CA ASP A 74 -10.82 11.96 10.73
C ASP A 74 -11.10 11.47 9.29
N PRO A 75 -12.38 11.32 8.89
CA PRO A 75 -12.75 10.86 7.55
C PRO A 75 -12.16 11.73 6.41
N ALA A 76 -12.02 13.04 6.63
CA ALA A 76 -11.42 13.93 5.66
C ALA A 76 -9.90 13.66 5.49
N VAL A 77 -9.22 13.29 6.58
CA VAL A 77 -7.81 12.86 6.54
C VAL A 77 -7.69 11.56 5.76
N GLN A 78 -8.54 10.58 6.04
CA GLN A 78 -8.55 9.30 5.31
C GLN A 78 -8.81 9.51 3.81
N ALA A 79 -9.75 10.39 3.45
CA ALA A 79 -10.02 10.74 2.06
C ALA A 79 -8.81 11.39 1.36
N ARG A 80 -8.08 12.27 2.06
CA ARG A 80 -6.83 12.86 1.54
C ARG A 80 -5.74 11.82 1.32
N VAL A 81 -5.60 10.86 2.22
CA VAL A 81 -4.63 9.76 2.07
C VAL A 81 -4.96 8.92 0.84
N ARG A 82 -6.22 8.54 0.63
CA ARG A 82 -6.64 7.81 -0.57
C ARG A 82 -6.33 8.60 -1.85
N ALA A 83 -6.60 9.91 -1.86
CA ALA A 83 -6.34 10.78 -3.01
C ALA A 83 -4.84 10.97 -3.32
N MET A 84 -3.94 10.71 -2.36
CA MET A 84 -2.50 10.79 -2.57
C MET A 84 -1.89 9.53 -3.17
N LEU A 85 -2.63 8.41 -3.19
CA LEU A 85 -2.09 7.16 -3.69
C LEU A 85 -2.04 7.16 -5.23
N PRO A 86 -0.95 6.64 -5.82
CA PRO A 86 -0.88 6.44 -7.27
C PRO A 86 -2.05 5.63 -7.77
N SER A 87 -2.62 6.02 -8.90
CA SER A 87 -3.75 5.32 -9.48
C SER A 87 -3.63 5.22 -11.00
N GLU A 88 -4.23 4.15 -11.55
CA GLU A 88 -4.47 3.92 -12.96
C GLU A 88 -5.98 3.92 -13.17
N LYS A 89 -6.47 4.66 -14.17
CA LYS A 89 -7.90 4.81 -14.42
C LYS A 89 -8.22 4.62 -15.91
N ASN A 90 -9.30 3.90 -16.17
CA ASN A 90 -9.93 3.78 -17.48
C ASN A 90 -11.46 3.89 -17.34
N ALA A 91 -12.22 3.47 -18.38
CA ALA A 91 -13.68 3.51 -18.38
C ALA A 91 -14.32 2.53 -17.38
N ASP A 92 -13.67 1.39 -17.13
CA ASP A 92 -14.24 0.27 -16.38
C ASP A 92 -13.89 0.29 -14.89
N TYR A 93 -12.69 0.80 -14.55
CA TYR A 93 -12.19 0.81 -13.17
C TYR A 93 -11.15 1.90 -12.90
N GLN A 94 -10.93 2.16 -11.63
CA GLN A 94 -9.75 2.85 -11.13
C GLN A 94 -9.02 1.95 -10.13
N LEU A 95 -7.73 1.71 -10.38
CA LEU A 95 -6.86 0.92 -9.52
C LEU A 95 -5.91 1.85 -8.76
N PHE A 96 -5.96 1.78 -7.45
CA PHE A 96 -5.08 2.51 -6.54
C PHE A 96 -4.09 1.54 -5.91
N GLY A 97 -2.83 1.92 -5.82
CA GLY A 97 -1.87 1.02 -5.21
C GLY A 97 -0.56 1.68 -4.82
N LYS A 98 0.09 1.08 -3.82
CA LYS A 98 1.42 1.47 -3.37
C LYS A 98 2.35 0.26 -3.38
N THR A 99 3.49 0.43 -4.05
CA THR A 99 4.57 -0.54 -4.03
C THR A 99 5.48 -0.35 -2.82
N GLY A 100 6.08 -1.45 -2.35
CA GLY A 100 7.13 -1.46 -1.35
C GLY A 100 8.25 -2.42 -1.73
N TRP A 101 9.45 -2.17 -1.23
CA TRP A 101 10.59 -3.05 -1.40
C TRP A 101 11.46 -3.02 -0.14
N ALA A 102 11.43 -4.11 0.62
CA ALA A 102 12.28 -4.30 1.80
C ALA A 102 13.54 -5.05 1.40
N THR A 103 14.70 -4.42 1.62
CA THR A 103 16.02 -4.91 1.19
C THR A 103 16.89 -5.39 2.35
N ASN A 104 16.36 -5.41 3.55
CA ASN A 104 17.05 -5.78 4.80
C ASN A 104 17.08 -7.30 5.06
N GLN A 105 16.61 -8.10 4.13
CA GLN A 105 16.57 -9.57 4.21
C GLN A 105 16.94 -10.21 2.86
N GLN A 106 17.20 -11.52 2.86
CA GLN A 106 17.43 -12.30 1.63
C GLN A 106 16.55 -13.57 1.66
N PRO A 107 15.75 -13.80 0.61
CA PRO A 107 15.48 -12.90 -0.54
C PRO A 107 14.85 -11.59 -0.09
N THR A 108 15.00 -10.52 -0.87
CA THR A 108 14.36 -9.24 -0.58
C THR A 108 12.85 -9.35 -0.80
N LEU A 109 12.06 -8.57 -0.08
CA LEU A 109 10.60 -8.68 -0.10
C LEU A 109 9.97 -7.51 -0.87
N GLY A 110 9.24 -7.84 -1.92
CA GLY A 110 8.44 -6.87 -2.68
C GLY A 110 6.98 -6.85 -2.21
N TRP A 111 6.40 -5.66 -2.08
CA TRP A 111 4.99 -5.45 -1.77
C TRP A 111 4.28 -4.68 -2.88
N TYR A 112 3.01 -5.01 -3.10
CA TYR A 112 2.06 -4.17 -3.82
C TYR A 112 0.68 -4.31 -3.18
N CYS A 113 0.18 -3.22 -2.61
CA CYS A 113 -1.07 -3.20 -1.85
C CYS A 113 -1.96 -2.06 -2.34
N GLY A 114 -3.28 -2.27 -2.32
CA GLY A 114 -4.20 -1.27 -2.80
C GLY A 114 -5.63 -1.76 -2.94
N TRP A 115 -6.39 -1.09 -3.79
CA TRP A 115 -7.77 -1.46 -4.10
C TRP A 115 -8.16 -1.09 -5.54
N VAL A 116 -9.20 -1.71 -6.03
CA VAL A 116 -9.87 -1.38 -7.29
C VAL A 116 -11.25 -0.83 -6.97
N GLU A 117 -11.62 0.27 -7.63
CA GLU A 117 -12.99 0.78 -7.69
C GLU A 117 -13.51 0.57 -9.12
N ARG A 118 -14.54 -0.25 -9.27
CA ARG A 118 -15.18 -0.51 -10.55
C ARG A 118 -16.21 0.57 -10.88
N ALA A 119 -16.52 0.74 -12.17
CA ALA A 119 -17.54 1.68 -12.64
C ALA A 119 -18.95 1.38 -12.05
N ASP A 120 -19.22 0.11 -11.67
CA ASP A 120 -20.45 -0.32 -10.99
C ASP A 120 -20.48 0.00 -9.48
N GLY A 121 -19.43 0.65 -8.96
CA GLY A 121 -19.28 1.03 -7.54
C GLY A 121 -18.72 -0.07 -6.63
N GLN A 122 -18.47 -1.26 -7.13
CA GLN A 122 -17.84 -2.31 -6.34
C GLN A 122 -16.37 -1.99 -6.06
N ARG A 123 -15.90 -2.41 -4.87
CA ARG A 123 -14.53 -2.21 -4.41
C ARG A 123 -13.91 -3.52 -3.99
N PHE A 124 -12.68 -3.75 -4.43
CA PHE A 124 -11.89 -4.95 -4.13
C PHE A 124 -10.52 -4.54 -3.60
N VAL A 125 -10.16 -5.01 -2.43
CA VAL A 125 -8.87 -4.73 -1.78
C VAL A 125 -7.92 -5.88 -2.04
N PHE A 126 -6.65 -5.57 -2.26
CA PHE A 126 -5.61 -6.56 -2.48
C PHE A 126 -4.32 -6.24 -1.72
N ALA A 127 -3.58 -7.27 -1.37
CA ALA A 127 -2.20 -7.17 -0.90
C ALA A 127 -1.40 -8.35 -1.47
N LEU A 128 -0.34 -8.04 -2.18
CA LEU A 128 0.65 -8.98 -2.67
C LEU A 128 1.96 -8.76 -1.91
N ASN A 129 2.57 -9.83 -1.43
CA ASN A 129 3.99 -9.85 -1.13
C ASN A 129 4.66 -11.01 -1.89
N MET A 130 5.90 -10.84 -2.28
CA MET A 130 6.67 -11.82 -3.03
C MET A 130 8.17 -11.62 -2.84
N ASP A 131 8.91 -12.69 -2.95
CA ASP A 131 10.36 -12.64 -3.02
C ASP A 131 10.82 -11.93 -4.29
N ILE A 132 11.81 -11.07 -4.14
CA ILE A 132 12.45 -10.32 -5.23
C ILE A 132 13.93 -10.70 -5.26
N ALA A 133 14.36 -11.37 -6.31
CA ALA A 133 15.74 -11.77 -6.48
C ALA A 133 16.63 -10.62 -7.02
N SER A 134 16.06 -9.72 -7.81
CA SER A 134 16.77 -8.56 -8.37
C SER A 134 15.83 -7.39 -8.65
N SER A 135 16.37 -6.19 -8.81
CA SER A 135 15.60 -4.99 -9.17
C SER A 135 14.84 -5.11 -10.50
N ALA A 136 15.30 -5.98 -11.42
CA ALA A 136 14.61 -6.26 -12.68
C ALA A 136 13.23 -6.91 -12.48
N GLU A 137 12.98 -7.52 -11.32
CA GLU A 137 11.71 -8.17 -10.99
C GLU A 137 10.69 -7.23 -10.34
N LEU A 138 11.06 -6.02 -10.01
CA LEU A 138 10.18 -5.09 -9.29
C LEU A 138 8.84 -4.83 -10.01
N GLY A 139 8.82 -4.82 -11.34
CA GLY A 139 7.61 -4.69 -12.15
C GLY A 139 6.65 -5.89 -12.04
N LYS A 140 7.15 -7.07 -11.67
CA LYS A 140 6.32 -8.29 -11.55
C LYS A 140 5.21 -8.13 -10.50
N ARG A 141 5.42 -7.34 -9.44
CA ARG A 141 4.42 -7.10 -8.39
C ARG A 141 3.10 -6.58 -8.95
N GLN A 142 3.17 -5.56 -9.79
CA GLN A 142 1.99 -4.95 -10.42
C GLN A 142 1.41 -5.86 -11.50
N ALA A 143 2.26 -6.51 -12.31
CA ALA A 143 1.82 -7.44 -13.34
C ALA A 143 1.05 -8.64 -12.75
N LEU A 144 1.54 -9.24 -11.64
CA LEU A 144 0.89 -10.35 -10.97
C LEU A 144 -0.46 -9.95 -10.37
N VAL A 145 -0.55 -8.77 -9.73
CA VAL A 145 -1.84 -8.29 -9.21
C VAL A 145 -2.82 -8.07 -10.36
N LYS A 146 -2.42 -7.44 -11.46
CA LYS A 146 -3.31 -7.27 -12.61
C LYS A 146 -3.77 -8.61 -13.18
N ALA A 147 -2.86 -9.56 -13.37
CA ALA A 147 -3.21 -10.90 -13.84
C ALA A 147 -4.21 -11.60 -12.91
N ALA A 148 -4.03 -11.50 -11.59
CA ALA A 148 -4.95 -12.06 -10.61
C ALA A 148 -6.33 -11.38 -10.67
N LEU A 149 -6.37 -10.04 -10.75
CA LEU A 149 -7.63 -9.29 -10.85
C LEU A 149 -8.41 -9.64 -12.13
N ILE A 150 -7.71 -9.87 -13.24
CA ILE A 150 -8.31 -10.34 -14.51
C ILE A 150 -8.83 -11.78 -14.35
N ALA A 151 -8.02 -12.69 -13.82
CA ALA A 151 -8.41 -14.08 -13.61
C ALA A 151 -9.62 -14.23 -12.69
N LEU A 152 -9.76 -13.33 -11.70
CA LEU A 152 -10.93 -13.27 -10.80
C LEU A 152 -12.10 -12.47 -11.39
N GLN A 153 -12.02 -12.01 -12.63
CA GLN A 153 -13.04 -11.20 -13.30
C GLN A 153 -13.40 -9.89 -12.57
N ILE A 154 -12.46 -9.37 -11.78
CA ILE A 154 -12.60 -8.09 -11.08
C ILE A 154 -12.39 -6.93 -12.04
N ILE A 155 -11.41 -7.05 -12.95
CA ILE A 155 -11.18 -6.11 -14.04
C ILE A 155 -11.18 -6.84 -15.39
N PRO A 156 -11.55 -6.17 -16.50
CA PRO A 156 -11.50 -6.79 -17.80
C PRO A 156 -10.04 -7.07 -18.25
N ALA A 157 -9.87 -8.09 -19.07
CA ALA A 157 -8.63 -8.24 -19.81
C ALA A 157 -8.44 -7.02 -20.72
N SER A 158 -7.23 -6.46 -20.76
CA SER A 158 -6.93 -5.38 -21.71
C SER A 158 -7.21 -5.90 -23.12
N THR A 159 -8.16 -5.32 -23.81
CA THR A 159 -8.24 -5.51 -25.27
C THR A 159 -6.93 -4.96 -25.85
N PRO A 160 -6.19 -5.73 -26.66
CA PRO A 160 -5.09 -5.12 -27.40
C PRO A 160 -5.70 -3.99 -28.23
N ASP A 161 -5.13 -2.77 -28.10
CA ASP A 161 -5.53 -1.63 -28.91
C ASP A 161 -5.59 -2.10 -30.36
N GLY A 162 -6.81 -2.01 -30.94
CA GLY A 162 -7.00 -2.37 -32.35
C GLY A 162 -6.11 -1.49 -33.23
N TYR A 163 -5.31 -2.14 -34.06
CA TYR A 163 -4.58 -1.52 -35.17
C TYR A 163 -5.53 -0.81 -36.12
#